data_5692645e51e51f5ca911022f6b84a634
#
_entry.id   5692645e51e51f5ca911022f6b84a634
#
_cell.length_a   1.000
_cell.length_b   1.000
_cell.length_c   1.000
_cell.angle_alpha   90.00
_cell.angle_beta   90.00
_cell.angle_gamma   90.00
#
_symmetry.space_group_name_H-M   'P 1'
#
loop_
_entity.id
_entity.type
_entity.pdbx_description
1 polymer ?
#
loop_
_entity_poly.entity_id
_entity_poly.type
_entity_poly.pdbx_seq_one_letter_code
_entity_poly.pdbx_strand_id
1 'polypeptide(L)'
;MIILNPRIVSFSGTYFPGTPANEVMIKALVPEAQKTADRLNELIVKSQELLCNHPVNLKRKAEGKDMANSIWPWSPGYKPQMKPITQQYGLRNGVVISAVDLIKGIGIY
;
A
#
# COMPACT_ATOMS: atom_id res chain seq x y z
N MET A 1 10.65 4.76 -0.31
CA MET A 1 9.40 4.63 -1.10
C MET A 1 9.73 3.91 -2.40
N ILE A 2 9.15 2.72 -2.62
CA ILE A 2 9.36 1.97 -3.86
C ILE A 2 8.43 2.59 -4.90
N ILE A 3 8.99 3.23 -5.91
CA ILE A 3 8.22 3.79 -7.02
C ILE A 3 8.06 2.66 -8.05
N LEU A 4 6.84 2.16 -8.21
CA LEU A 4 6.52 1.07 -9.12
C LEU A 4 5.81 1.60 -10.37
N ASN A 5 6.24 1.13 -11.53
CA ASN A 5 5.50 1.40 -12.76
C ASN A 5 4.17 0.60 -12.73
N PRO A 6 3.00 1.27 -12.75
CA PRO A 6 1.71 0.61 -12.62
C PRO A 6 1.37 -0.33 -13.79
N ARG A 7 2.11 -0.26 -14.90
CA ARG A 7 1.85 -1.06 -16.10
C ARG A 7 2.62 -2.38 -16.15
N ILE A 8 3.49 -2.65 -15.17
CA ILE A 8 4.41 -3.80 -15.22
C ILE A 8 4.13 -4.90 -14.21
N VAL A 9 3.25 -4.67 -13.24
CA VAL A 9 2.81 -5.69 -12.28
C VAL A 9 1.30 -5.69 -12.12
N SER A 10 0.72 -6.87 -11.90
CA SER A 10 -0.71 -7.05 -11.63
C SER A 10 -0.96 -7.07 -10.11
N PHE A 11 -1.99 -6.37 -9.67
CA PHE A 11 -2.45 -6.28 -8.29
C PHE A 11 -3.88 -6.81 -8.16
N SER A 12 -4.14 -7.98 -8.69
CA SER A 12 -5.50 -8.54 -8.81
C SER A 12 -6.20 -8.84 -7.46
N GLY A 13 -5.42 -9.02 -6.39
CA GLY A 13 -5.96 -9.48 -5.10
C GLY A 13 -7.00 -8.59 -4.43
N THR A 14 -7.06 -7.30 -4.78
CA THR A 14 -8.07 -6.37 -4.23
C THR A 14 -9.45 -6.49 -4.86
N TYR A 15 -9.58 -7.19 -6.00
CA TYR A 15 -10.83 -7.27 -6.77
C TYR A 15 -11.54 -8.61 -6.63
N PHE A 16 -10.99 -9.55 -5.89
CA PHE A 16 -11.56 -10.90 -5.73
C PHE A 16 -11.80 -11.25 -4.26
N PRO A 17 -12.81 -10.65 -3.61
CA PRO A 17 -13.17 -11.00 -2.24
C PRO A 17 -13.46 -12.49 -2.12
N GLY A 18 -12.95 -13.13 -1.05
CA GLY A 18 -13.14 -14.56 -0.81
C GLY A 18 -12.11 -15.46 -1.49
N THR A 19 -11.22 -14.93 -2.33
CA THR A 19 -10.12 -15.70 -2.92
C THR A 19 -8.93 -15.76 -1.95
N PRO A 20 -8.33 -16.94 -1.73
CA PRO A 20 -7.12 -17.06 -0.91
C PRO A 20 -5.98 -16.18 -1.44
N ALA A 21 -5.27 -15.50 -0.53
CA ALA A 21 -4.23 -14.53 -0.90
C ALA A 21 -3.10 -15.14 -1.75
N ASN A 22 -2.75 -16.40 -1.52
CA ASN A 22 -1.73 -17.13 -2.28
C ASN A 22 -2.09 -17.33 -3.76
N GLU A 23 -3.37 -17.30 -4.13
CA GLU A 23 -3.83 -17.44 -5.50
C GLU A 23 -3.78 -16.13 -6.29
N VAL A 24 -3.78 -15.00 -5.57
CA VAL A 24 -3.84 -13.65 -6.13
C VAL A 24 -2.58 -12.81 -5.85
N MET A 25 -1.46 -13.47 -5.63
CA MET A 25 -0.18 -12.81 -5.44
C MET A 25 0.20 -11.95 -6.65
N ILE A 26 1.05 -10.97 -6.42
CA ILE A 26 1.48 -10.01 -7.44
C ILE A 26 2.23 -10.72 -8.57
N LYS A 27 1.83 -10.47 -9.80
CA LYS A 27 2.42 -11.08 -11.00
C LYS A 27 3.09 -10.02 -11.86
N ALA A 28 4.27 -10.34 -12.38
CA ALA A 28 4.93 -9.53 -13.40
C ALA A 28 4.15 -9.66 -14.72
N LEU A 29 3.88 -8.53 -15.36
CA LEU A 29 3.25 -8.50 -16.70
C LEU A 29 4.29 -8.42 -17.82
N VAL A 30 5.53 -8.09 -17.48
CA VAL A 30 6.69 -8.07 -18.39
C VAL A 30 7.90 -8.66 -17.65
N PRO A 31 8.86 -9.30 -18.37
CA PRO A 31 10.00 -9.97 -17.74
C PRO A 31 10.83 -9.06 -16.82
N GLU A 32 10.99 -7.78 -17.18
CA GLU A 32 11.75 -6.80 -16.42
C GLU A 32 11.14 -6.49 -15.05
N ALA A 33 9.85 -6.74 -14.90
CA ALA A 33 9.12 -6.53 -13.64
C ALA A 33 9.22 -7.71 -12.66
N GLN A 34 9.81 -8.84 -13.05
CA GLN A 34 9.84 -10.05 -12.22
C GLN A 34 10.45 -9.78 -10.85
N LYS A 35 11.61 -9.14 -10.79
CA LYS A 35 12.27 -8.78 -9.52
C LYS A 35 11.40 -7.90 -8.63
N THR A 36 10.58 -7.03 -9.22
CA THR A 36 9.65 -6.16 -8.49
C THR A 36 8.51 -6.98 -7.90
N ALA A 37 7.90 -7.86 -8.69
CA ALA A 37 6.84 -8.74 -8.22
C ALA A 37 7.33 -9.66 -7.09
N ASP A 38 8.50 -10.29 -7.26
CA ASP A 38 9.12 -11.15 -6.26
C ASP A 38 9.36 -10.40 -4.94
N ARG A 39 9.90 -9.19 -5.01
CA ARG A 39 10.16 -8.36 -3.84
C ARG A 39 8.90 -7.97 -3.10
N LEU A 40 7.84 -7.64 -3.82
CA LEU A 40 6.55 -7.29 -3.21
C LEU A 40 5.90 -8.51 -2.56
N ASN A 41 5.96 -9.66 -3.21
CA ASN A 41 5.46 -10.92 -2.66
C ASN A 41 6.25 -11.34 -1.41
N GLU A 42 7.58 -11.18 -1.42
CA GLU A 42 8.42 -11.38 -0.25
C GLU A 42 8.00 -10.47 0.93
N LEU A 43 7.71 -9.20 0.67
CA LEU A 43 7.23 -8.27 1.69
C LEU A 43 5.86 -8.67 2.25
N ILE A 44 4.94 -9.18 1.41
CA ILE A 44 3.64 -9.70 1.85
C ILE A 44 3.86 -10.86 2.82
N VAL A 45 4.65 -11.87 2.43
CA VAL A 45 4.92 -13.07 3.25
C VAL A 45 5.60 -12.70 4.56
N LYS A 46 6.66 -11.88 4.52
CA LYS A 46 7.35 -11.42 5.74
C LYS A 46 6.45 -10.63 6.67
N SER A 47 5.51 -9.86 6.12
CA SER A 47 4.54 -9.14 6.95
C SER A 47 3.60 -10.09 7.70
N GLN A 48 3.18 -11.19 7.06
CA GLN A 48 2.36 -12.20 7.69
C GLN A 48 3.07 -12.88 8.86
N GLU A 49 4.34 -13.25 8.66
CA GLU A 49 5.19 -13.82 9.70
C GLU A 49 5.36 -12.87 10.91
N LEU A 50 5.67 -11.60 10.63
CA LEU A 50 5.86 -10.59 11.67
C LEU A 50 4.55 -10.29 12.42
N LEU A 51 3.46 -10.10 11.70
CA LEU A 51 2.18 -9.65 12.26
C LEU A 51 1.47 -10.76 13.04
N CYS A 52 1.66 -12.02 12.67
CA CYS A 52 1.06 -13.17 13.33
C CYS A 52 1.34 -13.20 14.85
N ASN A 53 2.56 -12.86 15.24
CA ASN A 53 3.01 -12.89 16.63
C ASN A 53 3.20 -11.50 17.26
N HIS A 54 2.78 -10.44 16.57
CA HIS A 54 2.96 -9.08 17.07
C HIS A 54 2.11 -8.83 18.33
N PRO A 55 2.67 -8.26 19.41
CA PRO A 55 1.95 -8.08 20.69
C PRO A 55 0.60 -7.35 20.56
N VAL A 56 0.52 -6.34 19.69
CA VAL A 56 -0.73 -5.63 19.42
C VAL A 56 -1.80 -6.56 18.85
N ASN A 57 -1.42 -7.45 17.92
CA ASN A 57 -2.33 -8.41 17.33
C ASN A 57 -2.78 -9.49 18.31
N LEU A 58 -1.86 -9.97 19.14
CA LEU A 58 -2.21 -10.92 20.21
C LEU A 58 -3.19 -10.31 21.21
N LYS A 59 -2.99 -9.03 21.60
CA LYS A 59 -3.94 -8.29 22.43
C LYS A 59 -5.31 -8.16 21.74
N ARG A 60 -5.33 -7.74 20.47
CA ARG A 60 -6.59 -7.62 19.70
C ARG A 60 -7.34 -8.94 19.64
N LYS A 61 -6.64 -10.06 19.39
CA LYS A 61 -7.21 -11.40 19.39
C LYS A 61 -7.82 -11.78 20.75
N ALA A 62 -7.11 -11.46 21.85
CA ALA A 62 -7.61 -11.72 23.20
C ALA A 62 -8.88 -10.90 23.52
N GLU A 63 -9.04 -9.73 22.90
CA GLU A 63 -10.22 -8.86 23.02
C GLU A 63 -11.34 -9.23 22.00
N GLY A 64 -11.20 -10.31 21.22
CA GLY A 64 -12.18 -10.69 20.18
C GLY A 64 -12.23 -9.75 18.98
N LYS A 65 -11.17 -8.96 18.75
CA LYS A 65 -11.04 -8.01 17.62
C LYS A 65 -10.24 -8.61 16.48
N ASP A 66 -10.54 -8.17 15.26
CA ASP A 66 -9.77 -8.57 14.09
C ASP A 66 -8.30 -8.16 14.20
N MET A 67 -7.44 -9.01 13.71
CA MET A 67 -5.98 -8.80 13.66
C MET A 67 -5.60 -8.21 12.30
N ALA A 68 -4.60 -7.32 12.28
CA ALA A 68 -3.90 -6.96 11.05
C ALA A 68 -2.90 -8.09 10.74
N ASN A 69 -3.19 -8.93 9.76
CA ASN A 69 -2.45 -10.17 9.50
C ASN A 69 -1.56 -10.14 8.26
N SER A 70 -1.66 -9.10 7.43
CA SER A 70 -0.82 -8.92 6.23
C SER A 70 -0.82 -7.48 5.78
N ILE A 71 0.26 -7.05 5.11
CA ILE A 71 0.21 -5.88 4.23
C ILE A 71 -0.15 -6.33 2.82
N TRP A 72 -0.81 -5.45 2.06
CA TRP A 72 -1.12 -5.70 0.66
C TRP A 72 -0.81 -4.45 -0.15
N PRO A 73 0.34 -4.39 -0.85
CA PRO A 73 0.68 -3.27 -1.72
C PRO A 73 -0.31 -3.20 -2.89
N TRP A 74 -0.81 -2.01 -3.19
CA TRP A 74 -1.73 -1.79 -4.30
C TRP A 74 -1.56 -0.39 -4.89
N SER A 75 -2.10 -0.16 -6.08
CA SER A 75 -2.13 1.14 -6.73
C SER A 75 -0.74 1.80 -6.85
N PRO A 76 0.21 1.16 -7.54
CA PRO A 76 1.55 1.71 -7.72
C PRO A 76 1.53 2.96 -8.62
N GLY A 77 2.50 3.85 -8.41
CA GLY A 77 2.67 5.04 -9.23
C GLY A 77 4.08 5.61 -9.11
N TYR A 78 4.43 6.49 -10.03
CA TYR A 78 5.62 7.32 -9.90
C TYR A 78 5.34 8.48 -8.94
N LYS A 79 6.42 8.98 -8.31
CA LYS A 79 6.33 10.22 -7.55
C LYS A 79 5.85 11.34 -8.49
N PRO A 80 4.69 11.94 -8.25
CA PRO A 80 4.22 13.03 -9.10
C PRO A 80 5.10 14.27 -8.90
N GLN A 81 5.34 15.01 -9.98
CA GLN A 81 5.95 16.33 -9.94
C GLN A 81 4.84 17.38 -9.84
N MET A 82 4.26 17.50 -8.65
CA MET A 82 3.21 18.50 -8.41
C MET A 82 3.82 19.78 -7.85
N LYS A 83 3.31 20.93 -8.30
CA LYS A 83 3.54 22.21 -7.62
C LYS A 83 2.67 22.27 -6.38
N PRO A 84 3.17 22.76 -5.23
CA PRO A 84 2.33 23.01 -4.08
C PRO A 84 1.12 23.87 -4.43
N ILE A 85 -0.04 23.55 -3.87
CA ILE A 85 -1.28 24.30 -4.09
C ILE A 85 -1.10 25.78 -3.77
N THR A 86 -0.33 26.10 -2.74
CA THR A 86 0.03 27.45 -2.37
C THR A 86 0.70 28.22 -3.51
N GLN A 87 1.64 27.58 -4.22
CA GLN A 87 2.30 28.18 -5.38
C GLN A 87 1.39 28.26 -6.62
N GLN A 88 0.55 27.25 -6.82
CA GLN A 88 -0.34 27.20 -7.98
C GLN A 88 -1.43 28.28 -7.95
N TYR A 89 -1.94 28.58 -6.77
CA TYR A 89 -3.05 29.52 -6.57
C TYR A 89 -2.67 30.80 -5.82
N GLY A 90 -1.37 31.04 -5.58
CA GLY A 90 -0.90 32.24 -4.89
C GLY A 90 -1.34 32.34 -3.42
N LEU A 91 -1.60 31.22 -2.76
CA LEU A 91 -2.02 31.18 -1.36
C LEU A 91 -0.80 31.30 -0.43
N ARG A 92 -0.95 32.03 0.68
CA ARG A 92 0.11 32.14 1.70
C ARG A 92 0.25 30.85 2.51
N ASN A 93 -0.86 30.29 2.95
CA ASN A 93 -0.94 29.09 3.76
C ASN A 93 -2.16 28.26 3.38
N GLY A 94 -2.12 26.97 3.67
CA GLY A 94 -3.26 26.06 3.52
C GLY A 94 -3.30 25.06 4.67
N VAL A 95 -4.49 24.58 4.99
CA VAL A 95 -4.68 23.51 5.98
C VAL A 95 -5.52 22.42 5.32
N VAL A 96 -5.08 21.18 5.49
CA VAL A 96 -5.84 20.01 5.04
C VAL A 96 -6.52 19.36 6.24
N ILE A 97 -7.85 19.29 6.21
CA ILE A 97 -8.66 18.62 7.22
C ILE A 97 -9.29 17.39 6.56
N SER A 98 -8.86 16.21 6.95
CA SER A 98 -9.36 14.95 6.42
C SER A 98 -9.21 13.81 7.43
N ALA A 99 -10.16 12.89 7.44
CA ALA A 99 -10.03 11.60 8.13
C ALA A 99 -9.16 10.61 7.35
N VAL A 100 -9.02 10.81 6.03
CA VAL A 100 -8.31 9.90 5.13
C VAL A 100 -6.84 10.26 5.03
N ASP A 101 -5.96 9.30 5.35
CA ASP A 101 -4.51 9.52 5.38
C ASP A 101 -3.92 9.82 4.00
N LEU A 102 -4.51 9.28 2.93
CA LEU A 102 -4.13 9.62 1.55
C LEU A 102 -4.25 11.13 1.30
N ILE A 103 -5.36 11.73 1.70
CA ILE A 103 -5.61 13.18 1.52
C ILE A 103 -4.65 14.01 2.39
N LYS A 104 -4.38 13.56 3.63
CA LYS A 104 -3.36 14.20 4.48
C LYS A 104 -1.98 14.14 3.84
N GLY A 105 -1.62 12.99 3.24
CA GLY A 105 -0.36 12.81 2.52
C GLY A 105 -0.21 13.76 1.33
N ILE A 106 -1.28 13.99 0.57
CA ILE A 106 -1.29 14.99 -0.52
C ILE A 106 -1.12 16.41 0.05
N GLY A 107 -1.68 16.70 1.22
CA GLY A 107 -1.58 18.02 1.86
C GLY A 107 -0.18 18.38 2.37
N ILE A 108 0.75 17.43 2.45
CA ILE A 108 2.16 17.65 2.81
C ILE A 108 2.98 18.13 1.59
N TYR A 109 2.45 17.95 0.39
CA TYR A 109 3.04 18.42 -0.84
C TYR A 109 2.87 19.92 -1.01
#